data_d1e12a0e08411417d181e89256a42942
#
_entry.id   d1e12a0e08411417d181e89256a42942
#
_cell.length_a   1.000
_cell.length_b   1.000
_cell.length_c   1.000
_cell.angle_alpha   90.00
_cell.angle_beta   90.00
_cell.angle_gamma   90.00
#
_symmetry.space_group_name_H-M   'P 1'
#
loop_
_entity.id
_entity.type
_entity.pdbx_description
1 polymer ?
#
loop_
_entity_poly.entity_id
_entity_poly.type
_entity_poly.pdbx_seq_one_letter_code
_entity_poly.pdbx_strand_id
1 'polypeptide(L)'
;GLETARYAHSEGLSLDALYCPCGGGGLIAGCSLSVQSIFEQCRLFSVEPEVYDDTKRSLEVKERQLVDGHPVTICDALMAPTPGALTFAINQETLTSGITVSDSQAAHAVAFAARHLKLVLEPSGAVALAAVLDGSARSFSCVAIILSGANIDHKKYLEILGDYPDP
;
A
#
# COMPACT_ATOMS: atom_id res chain seq x y z
N GLY A 1 4.52 -6.65 -9.16
CA GLY A 1 4.18 -5.70 -10.27
C GLY A 1 4.12 -6.40 -11.62
N LEU A 2 5.19 -7.08 -12.04
CA LEU A 2 5.22 -7.72 -13.37
C LEU A 2 4.18 -8.85 -13.52
N GLU A 3 3.98 -9.67 -12.51
CA GLU A 3 2.97 -10.74 -12.49
C GLU A 3 1.57 -10.13 -12.60
N THR A 4 1.28 -9.10 -11.81
CA THR A 4 0.01 -8.37 -11.83
C THR A 4 -0.26 -7.78 -13.21
N ALA A 5 0.72 -7.10 -13.80
CA ALA A 5 0.58 -6.46 -15.10
C ALA A 5 0.39 -7.49 -16.23
N ARG A 6 1.15 -8.58 -16.22
CA ARG A 6 1.00 -9.68 -17.21
C ARG A 6 -0.36 -10.37 -17.09
N TYR A 7 -0.82 -10.64 -15.87
CA TYR A 7 -2.14 -11.24 -15.66
C TYR A 7 -3.25 -10.32 -16.18
N ALA A 8 -3.25 -9.05 -15.77
CA ALA A 8 -4.24 -8.10 -16.25
C ALA A 8 -4.25 -8.00 -17.78
N HIS A 9 -3.09 -7.95 -18.41
CA HIS A 9 -2.96 -7.90 -19.86
C HIS A 9 -3.51 -9.18 -20.53
N SER A 10 -3.22 -10.38 -19.98
CA SER A 10 -3.71 -11.65 -20.53
C SER A 10 -5.23 -11.80 -20.42
N GLU A 11 -5.84 -11.19 -19.40
CA GLU A 11 -7.30 -11.16 -19.22
C GLU A 11 -7.98 -10.02 -19.98
N GLY A 12 -7.25 -9.24 -20.76
CA GLY A 12 -7.79 -8.10 -21.50
C GLY A 12 -8.25 -6.94 -20.61
N LEU A 13 -7.76 -6.87 -19.36
CA LEU A 13 -8.07 -5.80 -18.43
C LEU A 13 -7.16 -4.59 -18.69
N SER A 14 -7.71 -3.38 -18.55
CA SER A 14 -6.94 -2.13 -18.53
C SER A 14 -6.83 -1.65 -17.10
N LEU A 15 -5.60 -1.62 -16.56
CA LEU A 15 -5.38 -1.12 -15.20
C LEU A 15 -5.38 0.41 -15.18
N ASP A 16 -6.32 1.00 -14.45
CA ASP A 16 -6.40 2.45 -14.23
C ASP A 16 -5.49 2.88 -13.09
N ALA A 17 -5.37 2.05 -12.05
CA ALA A 17 -4.55 2.36 -10.88
C ALA A 17 -3.96 1.11 -10.21
N LEU A 18 -2.83 1.31 -9.49
CA LEU A 18 -2.24 0.33 -8.57
C LEU A 18 -1.95 0.99 -7.22
N TYR A 19 -2.32 0.30 -6.16
CA TYR A 19 -2.07 0.67 -4.76
C TYR A 19 -1.11 -0.32 -4.13
N CYS A 20 -0.06 0.19 -3.49
CA CYS A 20 1.01 -0.67 -2.95
C CYS A 20 1.48 -0.16 -1.59
N PRO A 21 1.65 -1.04 -0.58
CA PRO A 21 2.26 -0.69 0.69
C PRO A 21 3.67 -0.11 0.49
N CYS A 22 4.01 0.91 1.26
CA CYS A 22 5.28 1.60 1.17
C CYS A 22 5.91 1.82 2.55
N GLY A 23 7.10 1.26 2.75
CA GLY A 23 8.05 1.65 3.78
C GLY A 23 9.21 2.37 3.09
N GLY A 24 10.39 1.76 2.99
CA GLY A 24 11.55 2.34 2.26
C GLY A 24 11.38 2.50 0.74
N GLY A 25 10.22 2.15 0.18
CA GLY A 25 9.84 2.40 -1.21
C GLY A 25 10.26 1.35 -2.23
N GLY A 26 10.93 0.25 -1.81
CA GLY A 26 11.46 -0.76 -2.76
C GLY A 26 10.39 -1.53 -3.51
N LEU A 27 9.34 -1.98 -2.81
CA LEU A 27 8.25 -2.75 -3.40
C LEU A 27 7.50 -1.92 -4.45
N ILE A 28 7.09 -0.71 -4.09
CA ILE A 28 6.34 0.16 -5.01
C ILE A 28 7.21 0.61 -6.20
N ALA A 29 8.50 0.88 -6.01
CA ALA A 29 9.41 1.21 -7.11
C ALA A 29 9.49 0.07 -8.15
N GLY A 30 9.63 -1.17 -7.69
CA GLY A 30 9.61 -2.34 -8.58
C GLY A 30 8.27 -2.56 -9.27
N CYS A 31 7.16 -2.36 -8.54
CA CYS A 31 5.82 -2.44 -9.09
C CYS A 31 5.58 -1.36 -10.14
N SER A 32 5.99 -0.12 -9.87
CA SER A 32 5.77 1.01 -10.77
C SER A 32 6.44 0.80 -12.13
N LEU A 33 7.72 0.47 -12.14
CA LEU A 33 8.46 0.19 -13.36
C LEU A 33 7.84 -0.95 -14.18
N SER A 34 7.45 -2.03 -13.49
CA SER A 34 6.88 -3.20 -14.16
C SER A 34 5.49 -2.93 -14.73
N VAL A 35 4.62 -2.25 -13.97
CA VAL A 35 3.24 -1.97 -14.40
C VAL A 35 3.24 -0.98 -15.55
N GLN A 36 4.00 0.11 -15.45
CA GLN A 36 4.06 1.12 -16.51
C GLN A 36 4.69 0.61 -17.80
N SER A 37 5.51 -0.45 -17.74
CA SER A 37 6.04 -1.08 -18.98
C SER A 37 4.94 -1.74 -19.85
N ILE A 38 3.75 -2.02 -19.28
CA ILE A 38 2.60 -2.63 -19.96
C ILE A 38 1.41 -1.68 -20.01
N PHE A 39 1.17 -0.95 -18.92
CA PHE A 39 0.08 0.02 -18.75
C PHE A 39 0.66 1.41 -18.46
N GLU A 40 1.13 2.08 -19.50
CA GLU A 40 1.83 3.39 -19.39
C GLU A 40 1.01 4.46 -18.64
N GLN A 41 -0.32 4.43 -18.78
CA GLN A 41 -1.23 5.41 -18.17
C GLN A 41 -1.74 4.98 -16.77
N CYS A 42 -1.31 3.82 -16.26
CA CYS A 42 -1.72 3.36 -14.93
C CYS A 42 -1.20 4.31 -13.85
N ARG A 43 -2.09 4.80 -13.00
CA ARG A 43 -1.74 5.65 -11.86
C ARG A 43 -1.25 4.81 -10.69
N LEU A 44 -0.17 5.22 -10.07
CA LEU A 44 0.53 4.46 -9.05
C LEU A 44 0.53 5.21 -7.73
N PHE A 45 0.08 4.53 -6.67
CA PHE A 45 -0.08 5.12 -5.35
C PHE A 45 0.70 4.32 -4.30
N SER A 46 1.61 4.99 -3.60
CA SER A 46 2.16 4.44 -2.35
C SER A 46 1.14 4.61 -1.23
N VAL A 47 1.06 3.61 -0.33
CA VAL A 47 0.21 3.69 0.85
C VAL A 47 1.03 3.43 2.10
N GLU A 48 0.95 4.37 3.05
CA GLU A 48 1.75 4.43 4.28
C GLU A 48 0.85 4.58 5.51
N PRO A 49 1.31 4.17 6.72
CA PRO A 49 0.67 4.59 7.96
C PRO A 49 0.76 6.10 8.14
N GLU A 50 -0.26 6.74 8.71
CA GLU A 50 -0.32 8.21 8.93
C GLU A 50 0.91 8.77 9.67
N VAL A 51 1.47 7.99 10.59
CA VAL A 51 2.62 8.40 11.42
C VAL A 51 3.98 8.13 10.74
N TYR A 52 3.98 7.47 9.59
CA TYR A 52 5.13 7.23 8.71
C TYR A 52 4.78 7.65 7.28
N ASP A 53 4.47 8.92 7.09
CA ASP A 53 4.03 9.54 5.83
C ASP A 53 5.18 10.13 5.02
N ASP A 54 6.39 9.64 5.26
CA ASP A 54 7.62 10.20 4.72
C ASP A 54 7.70 10.15 3.19
N THR A 55 7.23 9.10 2.55
CA THR A 55 7.17 9.03 1.08
C THR A 55 6.17 10.03 0.51
N LYS A 56 4.98 10.14 1.10
CA LYS A 56 3.98 11.12 0.68
C LYS A 56 4.53 12.55 0.75
N ARG A 57 5.05 12.96 1.91
CA ARG A 57 5.65 14.30 2.09
C ARG A 57 6.83 14.51 1.16
N SER A 58 7.67 13.49 0.97
CA SER A 58 8.81 13.56 0.05
C SER A 58 8.39 13.81 -1.38
N LEU A 59 7.31 13.16 -1.86
CA LEU A 59 6.77 13.36 -3.20
C LEU A 59 6.21 14.78 -3.39
N GLU A 60 5.53 15.34 -2.37
CA GLU A 60 4.96 16.69 -2.39
C GLU A 60 6.03 17.76 -2.51
N VAL A 61 7.16 17.63 -1.77
CA VAL A 61 8.24 18.62 -1.77
C VAL A 61 9.40 18.27 -2.71
N LYS A 62 9.37 17.08 -3.35
CA LYS A 62 10.41 16.55 -4.25
C LYS A 62 11.78 16.40 -3.58
N GLU A 63 11.78 16.17 -2.28
CA GLU A 63 12.98 15.97 -1.47
C GLU A 63 12.67 14.98 -0.36
N ARG A 64 13.59 14.05 -0.07
CA ARG A 64 13.41 13.02 0.95
C ARG A 64 13.21 13.63 2.33
N GLN A 65 12.05 13.35 2.92
CA GLN A 65 11.66 13.80 4.25
C GLN A 65 11.93 12.72 5.30
N LEU A 66 12.13 13.15 6.53
CA LEU A 66 12.31 12.27 7.70
C LEU A 66 11.01 12.24 8.51
N VAL A 67 10.73 11.10 9.11
CA VAL A 67 9.74 10.98 10.18
C VAL A 67 10.36 11.50 11.48
N ASP A 68 9.64 12.33 12.21
CA ASP A 68 10.09 12.85 13.50
C ASP A 68 9.92 11.79 14.60
N GLY A 69 11.01 11.48 15.28
CA GLY A 69 11.01 10.52 16.38
C GLY A 69 10.80 9.07 15.93
N HIS A 70 10.12 8.29 16.77
CA HIS A 70 9.79 6.88 16.53
C HIS A 70 8.32 6.64 16.92
N PRO A 71 7.36 7.16 16.14
CA PRO A 71 5.95 6.98 16.46
C PRO A 71 5.56 5.49 16.42
N VAL A 72 4.58 5.12 17.23
CA VAL A 72 4.09 3.74 17.31
C VAL A 72 2.96 3.55 16.30
N THR A 73 3.01 2.43 15.58
CA THR A 73 1.96 1.97 14.68
C THR A 73 1.85 0.45 14.74
N ILE A 74 0.70 -0.09 14.39
CA ILE A 74 0.53 -1.55 14.20
C ILE A 74 1.15 -2.04 12.89
N CYS A 75 1.50 -1.13 11.97
CA CYS A 75 2.10 -1.42 10.67
C CYS A 75 3.64 -1.47 10.79
N ASP A 76 4.15 -2.39 11.60
CA ASP A 76 5.55 -2.49 12.02
C ASP A 76 6.56 -2.73 10.88
N ALA A 77 6.15 -3.33 9.76
CA ALA A 77 7.00 -3.52 8.58
C ALA A 77 7.12 -2.26 7.71
N LEU A 78 6.40 -1.17 8.02
CA LEU A 78 6.41 0.09 7.25
C LEU A 78 7.02 1.26 8.04
N MET A 79 7.82 1.00 9.07
CA MET A 79 8.44 2.00 9.95
C MET A 79 9.79 2.50 9.44
N ALA A 80 9.97 2.65 8.14
CA ALA A 80 11.17 3.28 7.58
C ALA A 80 11.14 4.78 7.90
N PRO A 81 12.23 5.36 8.44
CA PRO A 81 12.21 6.76 8.87
C PRO A 81 12.32 7.75 7.69
N THR A 82 12.64 7.28 6.51
CA THR A 82 12.78 8.08 5.27
C THR A 82 12.77 7.14 4.06
N PRO A 83 12.32 7.58 2.89
CA PRO A 83 12.43 6.77 1.67
C PRO A 83 13.89 6.45 1.36
N GLY A 84 14.16 5.27 0.79
CA GLY A 84 15.50 4.93 0.30
C GLY A 84 15.95 5.90 -0.82
N ALA A 85 17.23 6.23 -0.90
CA ALA A 85 17.71 7.19 -1.90
C ALA A 85 17.46 6.71 -3.34
N LEU A 86 17.76 5.44 -3.64
CA LEU A 86 17.54 4.85 -4.95
C LEU A 86 16.04 4.71 -5.26
N THR A 87 15.26 4.23 -4.29
CA THR A 87 13.82 3.99 -4.47
C THR A 87 13.06 5.31 -4.63
N PHE A 88 13.46 6.35 -3.90
CA PHE A 88 12.86 7.69 -4.07
C PHE A 88 13.15 8.29 -5.44
N ALA A 89 14.37 8.13 -5.97
CA ALA A 89 14.69 8.59 -7.33
C ALA A 89 13.79 7.97 -8.41
N ILE A 90 13.35 6.72 -8.20
CA ILE A 90 12.38 6.06 -9.08
C ILE A 90 10.95 6.57 -8.78
N ASN A 91 10.57 6.56 -7.51
CA ASN A 91 9.21 6.84 -7.08
C ASN A 91 8.76 8.27 -7.41
N GLN A 92 9.65 9.25 -7.32
CA GLN A 92 9.32 10.65 -7.69
C GLN A 92 8.97 10.84 -9.17
N GLU A 93 9.45 9.96 -10.05
CA GLU A 93 9.17 10.00 -11.50
C GLU A 93 7.96 9.13 -11.88
N THR A 94 7.65 8.11 -11.09
CA THR A 94 6.64 7.11 -11.46
C THR A 94 5.34 7.20 -10.69
N LEU A 95 5.36 7.67 -9.44
CA LEU A 95 4.17 7.70 -8.60
C LEU A 95 3.31 8.93 -8.86
N THR A 96 2.00 8.71 -8.82
CA THR A 96 1.00 9.78 -8.89
C THR A 96 0.95 10.58 -7.60
N SER A 97 0.90 9.87 -6.45
CA SER A 97 0.96 10.45 -5.10
C SER A 97 1.13 9.39 -4.02
N GLY A 98 1.39 9.83 -2.79
CA GLY A 98 1.30 9.04 -1.58
C GLY A 98 -0.07 9.19 -0.88
N ILE A 99 -0.55 8.10 -0.28
CA ILE A 99 -1.79 8.04 0.50
C ILE A 99 -1.43 7.53 1.90
N THR A 100 -2.11 8.04 2.91
CA THR A 100 -1.93 7.59 4.29
C THR A 100 -3.20 6.95 4.82
N VAL A 101 -3.04 5.96 5.71
CA VAL A 101 -4.13 5.30 6.41
C VAL A 101 -3.83 5.21 7.90
N SER A 102 -4.86 5.27 8.73
CA SER A 102 -4.74 5.08 10.16
C SER A 102 -4.55 3.59 10.53
N ASP A 103 -4.06 3.34 11.73
CA ASP A 103 -3.98 1.99 12.30
C ASP A 103 -5.35 1.29 12.33
N SER A 104 -6.40 2.04 12.62
CA SER A 104 -7.79 1.54 12.62
C SER A 104 -8.24 1.08 11.22
N GLN A 105 -7.93 1.86 10.17
CA GLN A 105 -8.23 1.47 8.80
C GLN A 105 -7.41 0.25 8.36
N ALA A 106 -6.14 0.16 8.75
CA ALA A 106 -5.30 -1.01 8.47
C ALA A 106 -5.84 -2.27 9.17
N ALA A 107 -6.23 -2.18 10.44
CA ALA A 107 -6.84 -3.28 11.19
C ALA A 107 -8.19 -3.72 10.58
N HIS A 108 -9.04 -2.77 10.19
CA HIS A 108 -10.28 -3.07 9.46
C HIS A 108 -10.02 -3.82 8.16
N ALA A 109 -9.00 -3.42 7.39
CA ALA A 109 -8.63 -4.11 6.16
C ALA A 109 -8.12 -5.54 6.40
N VAL A 110 -7.40 -5.80 7.49
CA VAL A 110 -7.02 -7.16 7.90
C VAL A 110 -8.26 -8.01 8.16
N ALA A 111 -9.23 -7.50 8.93
CA ALA A 111 -10.48 -8.20 9.21
C ALA A 111 -11.31 -8.43 7.94
N PHE A 112 -11.39 -7.43 7.06
CA PHE A 112 -12.05 -7.55 5.74
C PHE A 112 -11.42 -8.65 4.89
N ALA A 113 -10.08 -8.67 4.78
CA ALA A 113 -9.37 -9.68 4.01
C ALA A 113 -9.63 -11.10 4.53
N ALA A 114 -9.63 -11.29 5.86
CA ALA A 114 -9.95 -12.57 6.47
C ALA A 114 -11.37 -13.06 6.12
N ARG A 115 -12.35 -12.19 6.24
CA ARG A 115 -13.76 -12.55 6.12
C ARG A 115 -14.23 -12.67 4.66
N HIS A 116 -13.83 -11.73 3.81
CA HIS A 116 -14.34 -11.64 2.44
C HIS A 116 -13.41 -12.25 1.40
N LEU A 117 -12.08 -12.11 1.59
CA LEU A 117 -11.09 -12.65 0.65
C LEU A 117 -10.52 -14.01 1.09
N LYS A 118 -10.73 -14.42 2.36
CA LYS A 118 -10.15 -15.63 2.97
C LYS A 118 -8.61 -15.60 2.96
N LEU A 119 -8.05 -14.41 3.15
CA LEU A 119 -6.61 -14.17 3.20
C LEU A 119 -6.20 -13.75 4.61
N VAL A 120 -5.09 -14.28 5.08
CA VAL A 120 -4.40 -13.78 6.27
C VAL A 120 -3.45 -12.68 5.84
N LEU A 121 -3.62 -11.48 6.42
CA LEU A 121 -2.73 -10.35 6.19
C LEU A 121 -2.21 -9.81 7.52
N GLU A 122 -0.99 -9.28 7.52
CA GLU A 122 -0.51 -8.39 8.57
C GLU A 122 -0.97 -6.95 8.32
N PRO A 123 -1.05 -6.07 9.33
CA PRO A 123 -1.48 -4.67 9.14
C PRO A 123 -0.68 -3.93 8.05
N SER A 124 0.64 -4.09 8.05
CA SER A 124 1.54 -3.50 7.04
C SER A 124 1.21 -3.95 5.61
N GLY A 125 0.83 -5.22 5.45
CA GLY A 125 0.45 -5.79 4.15
C GLY A 125 -0.95 -5.37 3.68
N ALA A 126 -1.79 -4.86 4.59
CA ALA A 126 -3.18 -4.52 4.35
C ALA A 126 -3.43 -3.03 4.05
N VAL A 127 -2.43 -2.13 4.23
CA VAL A 127 -2.63 -0.67 4.09
C VAL A 127 -3.15 -0.27 2.71
N ALA A 128 -2.72 -0.95 1.64
CA ALA A 128 -3.20 -0.67 0.29
C ALA A 128 -4.70 -1.02 0.13
N LEU A 129 -5.14 -2.13 0.74
CA LEU A 129 -6.55 -2.50 0.80
C LEU A 129 -7.34 -1.49 1.64
N ALA A 130 -6.78 -1.04 2.78
CA ALA A 130 -7.39 -0.02 3.63
C ALA A 130 -7.71 1.26 2.86
N ALA A 131 -6.75 1.78 2.08
CA ALA A 131 -6.94 2.98 1.26
C ALA A 131 -8.08 2.80 0.25
N VAL A 132 -8.19 1.64 -0.38
CA VAL A 132 -9.25 1.36 -1.36
C VAL A 132 -10.61 1.23 -0.67
N LEU A 133 -10.69 0.55 0.47
CA LEU A 133 -11.92 0.43 1.26
C LEU A 133 -12.43 1.80 1.75
N ASP A 134 -11.52 2.72 2.08
CA ASP A 134 -11.84 4.11 2.45
C ASP A 134 -12.29 4.97 1.25
N GLY A 135 -12.22 4.45 0.06
CA GLY A 135 -12.77 5.06 -1.16
C GLY A 135 -11.79 5.83 -2.02
N SER A 136 -10.48 5.70 -1.81
CA SER A 136 -9.46 6.35 -2.66
C SER A 136 -9.52 5.90 -4.14
N ALA A 137 -10.12 4.74 -4.40
CA ALA A 137 -10.22 4.14 -5.72
C ALA A 137 -11.55 4.42 -6.47
N ARG A 138 -12.48 5.19 -5.88
CA ARG A 138 -13.85 5.38 -6.43
C ARG A 138 -13.92 5.95 -7.85
N SER A 139 -12.88 6.64 -8.29
CA SER A 139 -12.82 7.24 -9.65
C SER A 139 -12.24 6.31 -10.71
N PHE A 140 -11.80 5.11 -10.35
CA PHE A 140 -11.19 4.14 -11.24
C PHE A 140 -12.12 2.95 -11.49
N SER A 141 -12.09 2.44 -12.72
CA SER A 141 -12.90 1.27 -13.11
C SER A 141 -12.18 -0.05 -12.81
N CYS A 142 -10.87 -0.08 -12.96
CA CYS A 142 -10.06 -1.27 -12.72
C CYS A 142 -8.81 -0.93 -11.90
N VAL A 143 -8.70 -1.52 -10.71
CA VAL A 143 -7.57 -1.27 -9.81
C VAL A 143 -6.87 -2.56 -9.42
N ALA A 144 -5.56 -2.49 -9.27
CA ALA A 144 -4.76 -3.53 -8.66
C ALA A 144 -4.36 -3.10 -7.23
N ILE A 145 -4.43 -4.04 -6.29
CA ILE A 145 -4.03 -3.84 -4.89
C ILE A 145 -2.97 -4.86 -4.55
N ILE A 146 -1.81 -4.40 -4.09
CA ILE A 146 -0.74 -5.28 -3.61
C ILE A 146 -1.00 -5.62 -2.14
N LEU A 147 -1.24 -6.89 -1.86
CA LEU A 147 -1.36 -7.47 -0.52
C LEU A 147 -0.02 -8.14 -0.21
N SER A 148 0.85 -7.47 0.55
CA SER A 148 2.28 -7.80 0.53
C SER A 148 2.78 -8.70 1.65
N GLY A 149 2.09 -8.82 2.76
CA GLY A 149 2.60 -9.54 3.91
C GLY A 149 1.52 -10.23 4.76
N ALA A 150 1.91 -11.34 5.41
CA ALA A 150 1.03 -12.17 6.25
C ALA A 150 1.71 -12.62 7.56
N ASN A 151 2.87 -12.05 7.91
CA ASN A 151 3.61 -12.45 9.11
C ASN A 151 3.07 -11.74 10.36
N ILE A 152 1.87 -12.10 10.75
CA ILE A 152 1.18 -11.53 11.93
C ILE A 152 1.21 -12.51 13.10
N ASP A 153 1.42 -12.00 14.34
CA ASP A 153 1.24 -12.77 15.56
C ASP A 153 -0.21 -13.26 15.69
N HIS A 154 -0.37 -14.53 16.04
CA HIS A 154 -1.68 -15.19 16.10
C HIS A 154 -2.65 -14.50 17.09
N LYS A 155 -2.14 -14.08 18.26
CA LYS A 155 -2.96 -13.38 19.27
C LYS A 155 -3.41 -12.03 18.75
N LYS A 156 -2.48 -11.24 18.20
CA LYS A 156 -2.79 -9.94 17.57
C LYS A 156 -3.81 -10.06 16.44
N TYR A 157 -3.68 -11.12 15.63
CA TYR A 157 -4.64 -11.38 14.55
C TYR A 157 -6.05 -11.65 15.08
N LEU A 158 -6.18 -12.51 16.12
CA LEU A 158 -7.47 -12.80 16.74
C LEU A 158 -8.08 -11.56 17.43
N GLU A 159 -7.28 -10.73 18.07
CA GLU A 159 -7.73 -9.45 18.65
C GLU A 159 -8.32 -8.55 17.56
N ILE A 160 -7.60 -8.34 16.43
CA ILE A 160 -8.11 -7.56 15.31
C ILE A 160 -9.44 -8.12 14.78
N LEU A 161 -9.55 -9.45 14.61
CA LEU A 161 -10.79 -10.06 14.13
C LEU A 161 -11.96 -9.88 15.11
N GLY A 162 -11.67 -9.83 16.42
CA GLY A 162 -12.68 -9.59 17.46
C GLY A 162 -13.17 -8.14 17.51
N ASP A 163 -12.26 -7.19 17.34
CA ASP A 163 -12.54 -5.75 17.41
C ASP A 163 -13.33 -5.21 16.19
N TYR A 164 -13.23 -5.91 15.06
CA TYR A 164 -13.91 -5.56 13.80
C TYR A 164 -14.85 -6.70 13.38
N PRO A 165 -15.96 -6.95 14.08
CA PRO A 165 -16.95 -7.96 13.70
C PRO A 165 -17.59 -7.62 12.35
N ASP A 166 -18.20 -8.63 11.69
CA ASP A 166 -19.06 -8.38 10.54
C ASP A 166 -20.26 -7.50 10.97
N PRO A 167 -20.69 -6.54 10.13
CA PRO A 167 -21.86 -5.72 10.41
C PRO A 167 -23.14 -6.51 10.41
#